data_5f563922375a0d14b0122b0519628362
#
_entry.id   5f563922375a0d14b0122b0519628362
#
_cell.length_a   1.000
_cell.length_b   1.000
_cell.length_c   1.000
_cell.angle_alpha   90.00
_cell.angle_beta   90.00
_cell.angle_gamma   90.00
#
_symmetry.space_group_name_H-M   'P 1'
#
loop_
_entity.id
_entity.type
_entity.pdbx_description
1 polymer ?
#
loop_
_entity_poly.entity_id
_entity_poly.type
_entity_poly.pdbx_seq_one_letter_code
_entity_poly.pdbx_strand_id
1 'polypeptide(L)'
;MSSLYPLTFQPIFKERVWGARNLERLYGKKLPAAVPIGESWEISDRPGDVSVIANGPLAGKDLHWLVENHRVDLLGDAKLEAGRFPLLIKLLDAQEKLSLQVHPPASKAAELRGDPKTEMWFIADAIPNAELY
;
A
#
# COMPACT_ATOMS: atom_id res chain seq x y z
N MET A 1 -29.02 -9.70 0.16
CA MET A 1 -27.59 -9.73 0.47
C MET A 1 -26.90 -8.82 -0.54
N SER A 2 -26.34 -7.72 -0.10
CA SER A 2 -25.58 -6.82 -0.96
C SER A 2 -24.18 -7.39 -1.08
N SER A 3 -23.92 -8.18 -2.12
CA SER A 3 -22.55 -8.60 -2.41
C SER A 3 -21.74 -7.39 -2.88
N LEU A 4 -20.52 -7.24 -2.38
CA LEU A 4 -19.59 -6.24 -2.90
C LEU A 4 -19.32 -6.55 -4.39
N TYR A 5 -19.19 -5.49 -5.18
CA TYR A 5 -18.70 -5.56 -6.56
C TYR A 5 -17.16 -5.41 -6.58
N PRO A 6 -16.48 -5.68 -7.69
CA PRO A 6 -15.04 -5.43 -7.79
C PRO A 6 -14.71 -3.96 -7.56
N LEU A 7 -13.97 -3.71 -6.48
CA LEU A 7 -13.61 -2.37 -6.04
C LEU A 7 -12.24 -1.97 -6.62
N THR A 8 -12.13 -0.71 -7.01
CA THR A 8 -10.86 -0.06 -7.31
C THR A 8 -10.66 1.11 -6.37
N PHE A 9 -9.42 1.43 -6.05
CA PHE A 9 -9.08 2.51 -5.13
C PHE A 9 -8.29 3.61 -5.81
N GLN A 10 -8.42 4.82 -5.29
CA GLN A 10 -7.56 5.93 -5.68
C GLN A 10 -6.16 5.65 -5.12
N PRO A 11 -5.09 5.72 -5.95
CA PRO A 11 -3.73 5.52 -5.46
C PRO A 11 -3.30 6.67 -4.55
N ILE A 12 -2.56 6.35 -3.50
CA ILE A 12 -1.94 7.34 -2.61
C ILE A 12 -0.46 7.44 -2.98
N PHE A 13 -0.07 8.55 -3.60
CA PHE A 13 1.31 8.76 -4.00
C PHE A 13 2.16 9.31 -2.86
N LYS A 14 3.37 8.76 -2.73
CA LYS A 14 4.36 9.20 -1.74
C LYS A 14 5.60 9.73 -2.45
N GLU A 15 5.87 11.01 -2.28
CA GLU A 15 7.10 11.61 -2.70
C GLU A 15 8.27 11.02 -1.89
N ARG A 16 9.32 10.62 -2.61
CA ARG A 16 10.56 10.09 -2.02
C ARG A 16 11.74 10.59 -2.84
N VAL A 17 12.81 10.98 -2.16
CA VAL A 17 14.03 11.48 -2.83
C VAL A 17 14.64 10.44 -3.79
N TRP A 18 14.47 9.16 -3.50
CA TRP A 18 14.92 8.04 -4.31
C TRP A 18 13.91 7.60 -5.39
N GLY A 19 12.76 8.26 -5.46
CA GLY A 19 11.70 7.97 -6.43
C GLY A 19 12.00 8.52 -7.82
N ALA A 20 11.20 8.08 -8.78
CA ALA A 20 11.28 8.53 -10.16
C ALA A 20 9.88 8.68 -10.79
N ARG A 21 9.77 8.38 -12.09
CA ARG A 21 8.51 8.46 -12.83
C ARG A 21 8.22 7.18 -13.64
N ASN A 22 8.85 6.06 -13.29
CA ASN A 22 8.62 4.79 -13.97
C ASN A 22 7.19 4.26 -13.76
N LEU A 23 6.52 4.63 -12.67
CA LEU A 23 5.11 4.28 -12.45
C LEU A 23 4.19 4.87 -13.53
N GLU A 24 4.53 6.01 -14.13
CA GLU A 24 3.83 6.53 -15.32
C GLU A 24 4.11 5.65 -16.54
N ARG A 25 5.38 5.36 -16.80
CA ARG A 25 5.82 4.60 -17.98
C ARG A 25 5.31 3.16 -17.97
N LEU A 26 5.39 2.47 -16.83
CA LEU A 26 5.08 1.05 -16.72
C LEU A 26 3.59 0.77 -16.45
N TYR A 27 2.93 1.64 -15.70
CA TYR A 27 1.58 1.39 -15.20
C TYR A 27 0.57 2.49 -15.56
N GLY A 28 0.98 3.50 -16.33
CA GLY A 28 0.08 4.60 -16.73
C GLY A 28 -0.44 5.42 -15.56
N LYS A 29 0.27 5.46 -14.42
CA LYS A 29 -0.15 6.24 -13.26
C LYS A 29 -0.09 7.74 -13.57
N LYS A 30 -1.12 8.47 -13.17
CA LYS A 30 -1.16 9.94 -13.30
C LYS A 30 -0.47 10.58 -12.10
N LEU A 31 0.84 10.63 -12.11
CA LEU A 31 1.62 11.17 -11.00
C LEU A 31 1.51 12.69 -10.92
N PRO A 32 1.63 13.28 -9.71
CA PRO A 32 1.79 14.73 -9.55
C PRO A 32 2.96 15.25 -10.38
N ALA A 33 2.81 16.44 -10.93
CA ALA A 33 3.83 17.06 -11.78
C ALA A 33 5.08 17.46 -10.96
N ALA A 34 6.24 17.34 -11.58
CA ALA A 34 7.52 17.88 -11.08
C ALA A 34 8.04 17.36 -9.72
N VAL A 35 7.50 16.24 -9.23
CA VAL A 35 8.00 15.62 -7.99
C VAL A 35 8.35 14.15 -8.22
N PRO A 36 9.43 13.64 -7.58
CA PRO A 36 9.78 12.23 -7.64
C PRO A 36 8.83 11.42 -6.77
N ILE A 37 8.15 10.44 -7.35
CA ILE A 37 7.26 9.54 -6.63
C ILE A 37 7.95 8.20 -6.45
N GLY A 38 8.23 7.84 -5.21
CA GLY A 38 8.86 6.56 -4.88
C GLY A 38 7.85 5.45 -4.59
N GLU A 39 6.64 5.79 -4.13
CA GLU A 39 5.64 4.79 -3.80
C GLU A 39 4.25 5.21 -4.31
N SER A 40 3.48 4.21 -4.78
CA SER A 40 2.05 4.32 -5.02
C SER A 40 1.36 3.27 -4.16
N TRP A 41 0.65 3.70 -3.12
CA TRP A 41 -0.11 2.81 -2.26
C TRP A 41 -1.45 2.52 -2.93
N GLU A 42 -1.63 1.27 -3.30
CA GLU A 42 -2.83 0.80 -4.02
C GLU A 42 -3.95 0.39 -3.07
N ILE A 43 -3.59 -0.23 -1.95
CA ILE A 43 -4.52 -0.61 -0.89
C ILE A 43 -3.86 -0.30 0.45
N SER A 44 -4.53 0.53 1.26
CA SER A 44 -4.06 0.92 2.60
C SER A 44 -5.25 1.21 3.52
N ASP A 45 -5.19 0.69 4.73
CA ASP A 45 -6.04 1.10 5.85
C ASP A 45 -5.19 1.68 7.00
N ARG A 46 -4.10 2.35 6.67
CA ARG A 46 -3.25 2.99 7.69
C ARG A 46 -3.81 4.34 8.10
N PRO A 47 -3.78 4.69 9.40
CA PRO A 47 -4.22 6.00 9.86
C PRO A 47 -3.56 7.15 9.10
N GLY A 48 -4.38 8.07 8.60
CA GLY A 48 -3.93 9.19 7.76
C GLY A 48 -3.75 8.89 6.28
N ASP A 49 -3.71 7.61 5.88
CA ASP A 49 -3.50 7.18 4.51
C ASP A 49 -4.44 6.02 4.14
N VAL A 50 -5.73 6.23 4.29
CA VAL A 50 -6.75 5.22 3.99
C VAL A 50 -7.18 5.31 2.54
N SER A 51 -7.16 4.19 1.83
CA SER A 51 -7.57 4.11 0.42
C SER A 51 -9.05 4.44 0.23
N VAL A 52 -9.35 5.29 -0.74
CA VAL A 52 -10.71 5.71 -1.10
C VAL A 52 -11.17 4.97 -2.35
N ILE A 53 -12.40 4.45 -2.34
CA ILE A 53 -12.99 3.73 -3.47
C ILE A 53 -13.19 4.70 -4.63
N ALA A 54 -12.72 4.29 -5.82
CA ALA A 54 -12.74 5.09 -7.03
C ALA A 54 -13.94 4.81 -7.94
N ASN A 55 -14.64 3.68 -7.76
CA ASN A 55 -15.68 3.22 -8.70
C ASN A 55 -17.00 2.84 -8.03
N GLY A 56 -18.06 2.81 -8.84
CA GLY A 56 -19.36 2.27 -8.49
C GLY A 56 -20.11 3.01 -7.38
N PRO A 57 -21.16 2.39 -6.81
CA PRO A 57 -22.05 3.04 -5.82
C PRO A 57 -21.38 3.42 -4.50
N LEU A 58 -20.26 2.78 -4.16
CA LEU A 58 -19.50 3.07 -2.94
C LEU A 58 -18.36 4.04 -3.17
N ALA A 59 -18.22 4.64 -4.37
CA ALA A 59 -17.19 5.63 -4.65
C ALA A 59 -17.21 6.76 -3.61
N GLY A 60 -16.01 7.14 -3.14
CA GLY A 60 -15.84 8.14 -2.09
C GLY A 60 -15.86 7.60 -0.65
N LYS A 61 -16.29 6.35 -0.43
CA LYS A 61 -16.09 5.66 0.86
C LYS A 61 -14.66 5.14 0.94
N ASP A 62 -14.12 5.06 2.14
CA ASP A 62 -12.77 4.53 2.34
C ASP A 62 -12.77 3.04 2.74
N LEU A 63 -11.59 2.45 2.72
CA LEU A 63 -11.40 1.04 3.07
C LEU A 63 -11.75 0.75 4.54
N HIS A 64 -11.50 1.70 5.45
CA HIS A 64 -11.86 1.51 6.86
C HIS A 64 -13.37 1.43 7.05
N TRP A 65 -14.11 2.30 6.35
CA TRP A 65 -15.57 2.23 6.31
C TRP A 65 -16.07 0.87 5.79
N LEU A 66 -15.40 0.28 4.78
CA LEU A 66 -15.73 -1.08 4.31
C LEU A 66 -15.49 -2.13 5.39
N VAL A 67 -14.40 -2.03 6.12
CA VAL A 67 -14.09 -2.91 7.26
C VAL A 67 -15.18 -2.85 8.32
N GLU A 68 -15.71 -1.66 8.60
CA GLU A 68 -16.78 -1.49 9.59
C GLU A 68 -18.16 -1.96 9.13
N ASN A 69 -18.50 -1.75 7.85
CA ASN A 69 -19.85 -1.94 7.35
C ASN A 69 -20.05 -3.20 6.48
N HIS A 70 -18.96 -3.75 5.91
CA HIS A 70 -18.98 -4.88 4.98
C HIS A 70 -17.91 -5.94 5.30
N ARG A 71 -17.56 -6.07 6.58
CA ARG A 71 -16.45 -6.92 7.03
C ARG A 71 -16.50 -8.34 6.48
N VAL A 72 -17.67 -9.00 6.57
CA VAL A 72 -17.82 -10.40 6.15
C VAL A 72 -17.65 -10.53 4.64
N ASP A 73 -18.26 -9.64 3.87
CA ASP A 73 -18.18 -9.66 2.41
C ASP A 73 -16.75 -9.31 1.92
N LEU A 74 -16.02 -8.46 2.68
CA LEU A 74 -14.68 -8.01 2.33
C LEU A 74 -13.60 -9.03 2.71
N LEU A 75 -13.69 -9.60 3.89
CA LEU A 75 -12.62 -10.40 4.50
C LEU A 75 -12.91 -11.89 4.54
N GLY A 76 -14.19 -12.30 4.46
CA GLY A 76 -14.55 -13.69 4.75
C GLY A 76 -14.06 -14.08 6.15
N ASP A 77 -13.23 -15.13 6.19
CA ASP A 77 -12.64 -15.64 7.44
C ASP A 77 -11.31 -14.97 7.84
N ALA A 78 -10.80 -14.04 7.02
CA ALA A 78 -9.56 -13.35 7.33
C ALA A 78 -9.70 -12.44 8.56
N LYS A 79 -8.62 -12.32 9.32
CA LYS A 79 -8.59 -11.52 10.55
C LYS A 79 -8.12 -10.09 10.25
N LEU A 80 -8.71 -9.16 10.99
CA LEU A 80 -8.20 -7.80 11.07
C LEU A 80 -6.92 -7.76 11.91
N GLU A 81 -6.05 -6.83 11.62
CA GLU A 81 -4.91 -6.48 12.44
C GLU A 81 -5.20 -5.14 13.15
N ALA A 82 -5.20 -5.15 14.47
CA ALA A 82 -5.56 -3.97 15.29
C ALA A 82 -6.86 -3.27 14.84
N GLY A 83 -7.87 -4.05 14.40
CA GLY A 83 -9.15 -3.52 13.93
C GLY A 83 -9.16 -2.98 12.50
N ARG A 84 -8.06 -3.14 11.75
CA ARG A 84 -7.86 -2.61 10.40
C ARG A 84 -7.63 -3.70 9.36
N PHE A 85 -7.79 -3.35 8.10
CA PHE A 85 -7.43 -4.23 6.98
C PHE A 85 -5.93 -4.58 7.05
N PRO A 86 -5.57 -5.88 7.01
CA PRO A 86 -4.24 -6.31 7.44
C PRO A 86 -3.12 -6.07 6.43
N LEU A 87 -3.44 -5.72 5.20
CA LEU A 87 -2.44 -5.59 4.14
C LEU A 87 -2.25 -4.14 3.72
N LEU A 88 -1.00 -3.79 3.43
CA LEU A 88 -0.62 -2.64 2.64
C LEU A 88 -0.06 -3.14 1.31
N ILE A 89 -0.70 -2.80 0.20
CA ILE A 89 -0.23 -3.14 -1.14
C ILE A 89 0.27 -1.87 -1.81
N LYS A 90 1.54 -1.88 -2.23
CA LYS A 90 2.17 -0.73 -2.85
C LYS A 90 3.07 -1.10 -4.01
N LEU A 91 3.20 -0.19 -4.96
CA LEU A 91 4.22 -0.20 -5.99
C LEU A 91 5.36 0.71 -5.55
N LEU A 92 6.60 0.27 -5.74
CA LEU A 92 7.79 1.07 -5.49
C LEU A 92 8.51 1.37 -6.80
N ASP A 93 8.96 2.62 -6.95
CA ASP A 93 9.80 3.07 -8.04
C ASP A 93 11.13 3.56 -7.46
N ALA A 94 12.05 2.62 -7.25
CA ALA A 94 13.35 2.87 -6.66
C ALA A 94 14.38 3.19 -7.74
N GLN A 95 14.67 4.47 -7.94
CA GLN A 95 15.71 4.94 -8.85
C GLN A 95 17.10 4.91 -8.19
N GLU A 96 17.14 5.02 -6.87
CA GLU A 96 18.35 5.00 -6.08
C GLU A 96 18.21 4.01 -4.92
N LYS A 97 19.31 3.74 -4.21
CA LYS A 97 19.29 2.86 -3.04
C LYS A 97 18.34 3.37 -1.97
N LEU A 98 17.49 2.47 -1.49
CA LEU A 98 16.71 2.71 -0.29
C LEU A 98 17.59 2.53 0.95
N SER A 99 17.18 3.14 2.06
CA SER A 99 17.82 2.90 3.36
C SER A 99 17.64 1.44 3.77
N LEU A 100 18.66 0.86 4.37
CA LEU A 100 18.53 -0.42 5.04
C LEU A 100 17.60 -0.27 6.26
N GLN A 101 16.55 -1.07 6.28
CA GLN A 101 15.56 -1.07 7.36
C GLN A 101 15.46 -2.45 7.97
N VAL A 102 15.41 -2.51 9.30
CA VAL A 102 15.19 -3.74 10.05
C VAL A 102 13.97 -3.53 10.93
N HIS A 103 12.95 -4.38 10.75
CA HIS A 103 11.76 -4.36 11.58
C HIS A 103 11.92 -5.32 12.76
N PRO A 104 11.50 -4.93 13.97
CA PRO A 104 11.62 -5.80 15.13
C PRO A 104 10.66 -7.00 15.01
N PRO A 105 11.02 -8.15 15.56
CA PRO A 105 10.04 -9.23 15.74
C PRO A 105 8.94 -8.79 16.71
N ALA A 106 7.76 -9.39 16.61
CA ALA A 106 6.60 -9.06 17.46
C ALA A 106 6.92 -9.10 18.97
N SER A 107 7.79 -10.01 19.39
CA SER A 107 8.22 -10.15 20.79
C SER A 107 9.06 -8.96 21.30
N LYS A 108 9.63 -8.14 20.43
CA LYS A 108 10.48 -7.00 20.76
C LYS A 108 9.90 -5.65 20.30
N ALA A 109 8.80 -5.65 19.59
CA ALA A 109 8.22 -4.46 18.99
C ALA A 109 7.91 -3.37 20.02
N ALA A 110 7.30 -3.73 21.15
CA ALA A 110 6.96 -2.78 22.21
C ALA A 110 8.22 -2.17 22.88
N GLU A 111 9.24 -3.00 23.15
CA GLU A 111 10.52 -2.58 23.75
C GLU A 111 11.26 -1.59 22.84
N LEU A 112 11.29 -1.89 21.53
CA LEU A 112 12.01 -1.13 20.54
C LEU A 112 11.18 0.02 19.94
N ARG A 113 9.91 0.20 20.37
CA ARG A 113 8.96 1.19 19.85
C ARG A 113 8.84 1.13 18.32
N GLY A 114 8.88 -0.08 17.77
CA GLY A 114 8.76 -0.35 16.34
C GLY A 114 7.59 -1.28 16.04
N ASP A 115 7.16 -1.31 14.79
CA ASP A 115 6.12 -2.21 14.34
C ASP A 115 6.72 -3.48 13.73
N PRO A 116 6.27 -4.67 14.13
CA PRO A 116 6.62 -5.88 13.44
C PRO A 116 6.04 -5.82 12.02
N LYS A 117 6.80 -6.30 11.04
CA LYS A 117 6.37 -6.22 9.66
C LYS A 117 6.83 -7.43 8.87
N THR A 118 5.87 -8.15 8.30
CA THR A 118 6.15 -9.19 7.32
C THR A 118 5.97 -8.58 5.92
N GLU A 119 6.97 -8.75 5.06
CA GLU A 119 6.94 -8.21 3.69
C GLU A 119 7.15 -9.33 2.68
N MET A 120 6.50 -9.18 1.53
CA MET A 120 6.74 -9.95 0.34
C MET A 120 7.00 -8.99 -0.81
N TRP A 121 8.04 -9.26 -1.59
CA TRP A 121 8.44 -8.45 -2.72
C TRP A 121 8.27 -9.23 -4.03
N PHE A 122 7.75 -8.55 -5.04
CA PHE A 122 7.75 -9.00 -6.42
C PHE A 122 8.47 -7.96 -7.27
N ILE A 123 9.55 -8.37 -7.94
CA ILE A 123 10.32 -7.48 -8.80
C ILE A 123 9.68 -7.48 -10.19
N ALA A 124 9.02 -6.39 -10.52
CA ALA A 124 8.29 -6.25 -11.77
C ALA A 124 9.18 -5.79 -12.94
N ASP A 125 10.21 -5.00 -12.62
CA ASP A 125 11.20 -4.50 -13.60
C ASP A 125 12.50 -4.18 -12.85
N ALA A 126 13.64 -4.39 -13.51
CA ALA A 126 14.95 -4.10 -12.94
C ALA A 126 15.97 -3.81 -14.03
N ILE A 127 16.87 -2.87 -13.77
CA ILE A 127 18.05 -2.65 -14.62
C ILE A 127 19.07 -3.77 -14.41
N PRO A 128 20.00 -4.00 -15.36
CA PRO A 128 21.11 -4.94 -15.16
C PRO A 128 21.89 -4.61 -13.88
N ASN A 129 22.23 -5.65 -13.10
CA ASN A 129 22.94 -5.54 -11.82
C ASN A 129 22.19 -4.78 -10.70
N ALA A 130 20.87 -4.66 -10.79
CA ALA A 130 20.08 -4.22 -9.65
C ALA A 130 20.22 -5.22 -8.49
N GLU A 131 20.27 -4.72 -7.26
CA GLU A 131 20.51 -5.53 -6.06
C GLU A 131 19.37 -5.32 -5.07
N LEU A 132 18.96 -6.41 -4.41
CA LEU A 132 18.03 -6.42 -3.28
C LEU A 132 18.71 -7.16 -2.12
N TYR A 133 18.70 -6.59 -0.90
CA TYR A 133 19.32 -7.15 0.29
C TYR A 133 18.28 -7.56 1.33
#